data_5bc74d9bd2ed85cb6aaff6373b84cef4
#
_entry.id   5bc74d9bd2ed85cb6aaff6373b84cef4
#
_cell.length_a   1.000
_cell.length_b   1.000
_cell.length_c   1.000
_cell.angle_alpha   90.00
_cell.angle_beta   90.00
_cell.angle_gamma   90.00
#
_symmetry.space_group_name_H-M   'P 1'
#
loop_
_entity.id
_entity.type
_entity.pdbx_description
1 polymer ?
#
loop_
_entity_poly.entity_id
_entity_poly.type
_entity_poly.pdbx_seq_one_letter_code
_entity_poly.pdbx_strand_id
1 'polypeptide(L)'
;RKRESEQRAVERLADRLLASPHYGERWARHWLDTAGYADSDGYTEKDPERPWAWKYRDYVIRSLNADKPWNQFVVEQLAGDELVPQPWNNLGAEQIELLAATGFLRMGVDGTAAGGEDPLVVNQGLKRVAA
;
A
#
# COMPACT_ATOMS: atom_id res chain seq x y z
N ARG A 1 -20.17 -10.10 -38.46
CA ARG A 1 -21.14 -10.36 -37.35
C ARG A 1 -20.59 -11.27 -36.26
N LYS A 2 -19.96 -12.42 -36.57
CA LYS A 2 -19.43 -13.35 -35.54
C LYS A 2 -18.28 -12.73 -34.74
N ARG A 3 -17.29 -12.09 -35.39
CA ARG A 3 -16.17 -11.38 -34.74
C ARG A 3 -16.65 -10.22 -33.85
N GLU A 4 -17.65 -9.45 -34.29
CA GLU A 4 -18.25 -8.36 -33.53
C GLU A 4 -18.95 -8.88 -32.25
N SER A 5 -19.60 -10.05 -32.31
CA SER A 5 -20.21 -10.68 -31.13
C SER A 5 -19.16 -11.20 -30.12
N GLU A 6 -18.04 -11.72 -30.60
CA GLU A 6 -16.91 -12.17 -29.79
C GLU A 6 -16.24 -10.98 -29.09
N GLN A 7 -16.00 -9.89 -29.80
CA GLN A 7 -15.43 -8.67 -29.23
C GLN A 7 -16.30 -8.09 -28.11
N ARG A 8 -17.61 -7.97 -28.34
CA ARG A 8 -18.55 -7.51 -27.32
C ARG A 8 -18.63 -8.45 -26.10
N ALA A 9 -18.40 -9.75 -26.29
CA ALA A 9 -18.34 -10.69 -25.19
C ALA A 9 -17.07 -10.49 -24.34
N VAL A 10 -15.93 -10.20 -24.99
CA VAL A 10 -14.67 -9.87 -24.29
C VAL A 10 -14.79 -8.56 -23.54
N GLU A 11 -15.37 -7.52 -24.15
CA GLU A 11 -15.61 -6.22 -23.51
C GLU A 11 -16.45 -6.38 -22.23
N ARG A 12 -17.58 -7.07 -22.32
CA ARG A 12 -18.42 -7.35 -21.12
C ARG A 12 -17.70 -8.14 -20.04
N LEU A 13 -16.83 -9.08 -20.43
CA LEU A 13 -16.04 -9.83 -19.47
C LEU A 13 -15.02 -8.91 -18.79
N ALA A 14 -14.34 -8.07 -19.55
CA ALA A 14 -13.38 -7.10 -19.02
C ALA A 14 -14.07 -6.12 -18.05
N ASP A 15 -15.18 -5.54 -18.45
CA ASP A 15 -15.96 -4.63 -17.60
C ASP A 15 -16.39 -5.29 -16.28
N ARG A 16 -16.84 -6.55 -16.35
CA ARG A 16 -17.22 -7.32 -15.17
C ARG A 16 -16.04 -7.59 -14.25
N LEU A 17 -14.86 -7.89 -14.79
CA LEU A 17 -13.66 -8.15 -14.01
C LEU A 17 -13.11 -6.87 -13.37
N LEU A 18 -13.12 -5.76 -14.12
CA LEU A 18 -12.71 -4.44 -13.62
C LEU A 18 -13.65 -3.90 -12.54
N ALA A 19 -14.95 -4.19 -12.63
CA ALA A 19 -15.94 -3.80 -11.61
C ALA A 19 -15.94 -4.73 -10.38
N SER A 20 -15.16 -5.79 -10.38
CA SER A 20 -15.08 -6.72 -9.25
C SER A 20 -14.22 -6.14 -8.12
N PRO A 21 -14.64 -6.23 -6.83
CA PRO A 21 -13.81 -5.85 -5.69
C PRO A 21 -12.49 -6.66 -5.62
N HIS A 22 -12.47 -7.85 -6.19
CA HIS A 22 -11.27 -8.68 -6.28
C HIS A 22 -10.23 -8.16 -7.28
N TYR A 23 -10.57 -7.16 -8.11
CA TYR A 23 -9.60 -6.48 -8.97
C TYR A 23 -8.48 -5.85 -8.14
N GLY A 24 -8.83 -5.04 -7.14
CA GLY A 24 -7.87 -4.41 -6.24
C GLY A 24 -7.06 -5.43 -5.44
N GLU A 25 -7.70 -6.49 -4.92
CA GLU A 25 -7.00 -7.57 -4.21
C GLU A 25 -5.94 -8.25 -5.10
N ARG A 26 -6.28 -8.50 -6.36
CA ARG A 26 -5.38 -9.12 -7.32
C ARG A 26 -4.20 -8.22 -7.67
N TRP A 27 -4.46 -6.95 -7.97
CA TRP A 27 -3.43 -6.00 -8.42
C TRP A 27 -2.61 -5.43 -7.27
N ALA A 28 -3.20 -5.27 -6.08
CA ALA A 28 -2.49 -4.84 -4.89
C ALA A 28 -1.29 -5.72 -4.56
N ARG A 29 -1.34 -7.03 -4.86
CA ARG A 29 -0.22 -7.95 -4.62
C ARG A 29 1.05 -7.48 -5.31
N HIS A 30 0.97 -7.04 -6.57
CA HIS A 30 2.13 -6.56 -7.32
C HIS A 30 2.75 -5.30 -6.70
N TRP A 31 1.90 -4.39 -6.23
CA TRP A 31 2.37 -3.20 -5.53
C TRP A 31 2.95 -3.52 -4.16
N LEU A 32 2.26 -4.34 -3.39
CA LEU A 32 2.69 -4.75 -2.05
C LEU A 32 4.01 -5.52 -2.07
N ASP A 33 4.22 -6.39 -3.08
CA ASP A 33 5.49 -7.07 -3.30
C ASP A 33 6.63 -6.06 -3.57
N THR A 34 6.35 -5.03 -4.38
CA THR A 34 7.32 -3.96 -4.67
C THR A 34 7.60 -3.10 -3.43
N ALA A 35 6.58 -2.79 -2.63
CA ALA A 35 6.70 -2.03 -1.39
C ALA A 35 7.39 -2.82 -0.26
N GLY A 36 7.57 -4.13 -0.41
CA GLY A 36 8.13 -4.99 0.63
C GLY A 36 7.15 -5.23 1.79
N TYR A 37 5.84 -5.28 1.50
CA TYR A 37 4.82 -5.53 2.52
C TYR A 37 5.02 -6.87 3.21
N ALA A 38 4.98 -6.86 4.54
CA ALA A 38 4.95 -8.05 5.38
C ALA A 38 4.14 -7.80 6.66
N ASP A 39 3.51 -8.84 7.19
CA ASP A 39 2.77 -8.80 8.45
C ASP A 39 3.69 -8.98 9.67
N SER A 40 4.99 -9.24 9.44
CA SER A 40 6.03 -9.33 10.46
C SER A 40 7.33 -8.70 9.95
N ASP A 41 8.29 -8.49 10.84
CA ASP A 41 9.57 -7.89 10.47
C ASP A 41 10.48 -8.85 9.69
N GLY A 42 10.34 -10.16 9.90
CA GLY A 42 11.02 -11.20 9.14
C GLY A 42 12.54 -11.27 9.31
N TYR A 43 13.12 -10.41 10.13
CA TYR A 43 14.57 -10.18 10.17
C TYR A 43 15.20 -10.43 11.53
N THR A 44 14.43 -10.49 12.59
CA THR A 44 14.96 -10.69 13.95
C THR A 44 14.73 -12.11 14.43
N GLU A 45 15.49 -12.56 15.45
CA GLU A 45 15.30 -13.86 16.07
C GLU A 45 13.88 -14.08 16.63
N LYS A 46 13.17 -13.00 16.91
CA LYS A 46 11.82 -13.02 17.48
C LYS A 46 10.71 -12.81 16.46
N ASP A 47 11.05 -12.40 15.24
CA ASP A 47 10.10 -12.08 14.16
C ASP A 47 8.82 -11.37 14.66
N PRO A 48 8.92 -10.15 15.22
CA PRO A 48 7.77 -9.49 15.81
C PRO A 48 6.71 -9.17 14.75
N GLU A 49 5.46 -9.40 15.09
CA GLU A 49 4.32 -9.07 14.25
C GLU A 49 4.16 -7.56 14.08
N ARG A 50 3.66 -7.15 12.92
CA ARG A 50 3.25 -5.78 12.60
C ARG A 50 1.72 -5.67 12.66
N PRO A 51 1.13 -5.47 13.83
CA PRO A 51 -0.31 -5.64 14.05
C PRO A 51 -1.19 -4.69 13.25
N TRP A 52 -0.61 -3.63 12.67
CA TRP A 52 -1.32 -2.60 11.91
C TRP A 52 -0.96 -2.57 10.42
N ALA A 53 -0.07 -3.46 9.95
CA ALA A 53 0.36 -3.49 8.54
C ALA A 53 -0.81 -3.66 7.57
N TRP A 54 -1.83 -4.44 7.96
CA TRP A 54 -3.04 -4.67 7.18
C TRP A 54 -3.76 -3.37 6.77
N LYS A 55 -3.66 -2.28 7.55
CA LYS A 55 -4.27 -0.98 7.20
C LYS A 55 -3.69 -0.41 5.91
N TYR A 56 -2.38 -0.53 5.73
CA TYR A 56 -1.72 -0.13 4.49
C TYR A 56 -2.13 -1.03 3.32
N ARG A 57 -2.14 -2.35 3.50
CA ARG A 57 -2.62 -3.29 2.48
C ARG A 57 -4.03 -2.93 2.02
N ASP A 58 -4.93 -2.70 2.95
CA ASP A 58 -6.32 -2.39 2.66
C ASP A 58 -6.48 -1.02 1.98
N TYR A 59 -5.65 -0.03 2.34
CA TYR A 59 -5.56 1.25 1.61
C TYR A 59 -5.18 1.02 0.14
N VAL A 60 -4.16 0.20 -0.13
CA VAL A 60 -3.73 -0.11 -1.51
C VAL A 60 -4.85 -0.77 -2.31
N ILE A 61 -5.53 -1.77 -1.72
CA ILE A 61 -6.66 -2.46 -2.36
C ILE A 61 -7.79 -1.48 -2.69
N ARG A 62 -8.19 -0.63 -1.74
CA ARG A 62 -9.25 0.37 -1.96
C ARG A 62 -8.85 1.40 -3.00
N SER A 63 -7.61 1.86 -3.01
CA SER A 63 -7.10 2.82 -3.98
C SER A 63 -7.17 2.27 -5.42
N LEU A 64 -6.79 1.00 -5.61
CA LEU A 64 -6.87 0.35 -6.92
C LEU A 64 -8.32 0.08 -7.37
N ASN A 65 -9.19 -0.31 -6.45
CA ASN A 65 -10.61 -0.49 -6.77
C ASN A 65 -11.33 0.83 -7.07
N ALA A 66 -10.84 1.94 -6.51
CA ALA A 66 -11.36 3.28 -6.79
C ALA A 66 -10.75 3.93 -8.03
N ASP A 67 -9.87 3.23 -8.76
CA ASP A 67 -9.11 3.77 -9.89
C ASP A 67 -8.42 5.11 -9.54
N LYS A 68 -7.82 5.17 -8.32
CA LYS A 68 -7.17 6.37 -7.82
C LYS A 68 -6.06 6.83 -8.78
N PRO A 69 -6.01 8.12 -9.18
CA PRO A 69 -4.94 8.64 -10.02
C PRO A 69 -3.57 8.35 -9.44
N TRP A 70 -2.64 7.89 -10.29
CA TRP A 70 -1.32 7.43 -9.87
C TRP A 70 -0.52 8.50 -9.11
N ASN A 71 -0.57 9.74 -9.55
CA ASN A 71 0.09 10.86 -8.88
C ASN A 71 -0.47 11.06 -7.45
N GLN A 72 -1.78 10.96 -7.27
CA GLN A 72 -2.41 11.06 -5.95
C GLN A 72 -1.99 9.87 -5.07
N PHE A 73 -2.04 8.65 -5.62
CA PHE A 73 -1.64 7.43 -4.91
C PHE A 73 -0.20 7.52 -4.39
N VAL A 74 0.74 8.06 -5.19
CA VAL A 74 2.13 8.24 -4.78
C VAL A 74 2.26 9.33 -3.72
N VAL A 75 1.63 10.49 -3.90
CA VAL A 75 1.69 11.60 -2.94
C VAL A 75 1.16 11.19 -1.57
N GLU A 76 0.03 10.48 -1.52
CA GLU A 76 -0.56 10.01 -0.27
C GLU A 76 0.36 9.04 0.48
N GLN A 77 1.11 8.20 -0.22
CA GLN A 77 2.05 7.26 0.41
C GLN A 77 3.32 7.93 0.94
N LEU A 78 3.75 9.02 0.32
CA LEU A 78 4.98 9.73 0.72
C LEU A 78 4.73 10.86 1.73
N ALA A 79 3.56 11.47 1.70
CA ALA A 79 3.24 12.69 2.45
C ALA A 79 1.77 12.74 2.91
N GLY A 80 1.11 11.59 3.08
CA GLY A 80 -0.29 11.55 3.49
C GLY A 80 -0.54 12.18 4.86
N ASP A 81 0.42 12.10 5.76
CA ASP A 81 0.39 12.72 7.08
C ASP A 81 0.44 14.25 7.01
N GLU A 82 1.16 14.81 6.04
CA GLU A 82 1.21 16.26 5.79
C GLU A 82 -0.12 16.80 5.21
N LEU A 83 -0.94 15.92 4.63
CA LEU A 83 -2.26 16.28 4.11
C LEU A 83 -3.34 16.29 5.22
N VAL A 84 -3.02 15.82 6.41
CA VAL A 84 -3.94 15.76 7.56
C VAL A 84 -3.59 16.85 8.58
N PRO A 85 -4.45 17.87 8.76
CA PRO A 85 -4.20 18.93 9.73
C PRO A 85 -4.05 18.38 11.16
N GLN A 86 -3.09 18.89 11.91
CA GLN A 86 -2.94 18.62 13.34
C GLN A 86 -3.84 19.54 14.18
N PRO A 87 -4.25 19.11 15.40
CA PRO A 87 -3.95 17.83 16.04
C PRO A 87 -4.79 16.66 15.50
N TRP A 88 -4.21 15.48 15.45
CA TRP A 88 -4.87 14.28 14.91
C TRP A 88 -5.88 13.68 15.90
N ASN A 89 -6.93 14.44 16.17
CA ASN A 89 -8.02 14.07 17.06
C ASN A 89 -9.32 13.94 16.26
N ASN A 90 -10.11 12.91 16.56
CA ASN A 90 -11.42 12.67 15.94
C ASN A 90 -11.36 12.64 14.40
N LEU A 91 -10.37 11.91 13.85
CA LEU A 91 -10.14 11.82 12.41
C LEU A 91 -11.32 11.17 11.70
N GLY A 92 -11.71 11.76 10.57
CA GLY A 92 -12.65 11.16 9.63
C GLY A 92 -12.01 10.01 8.82
N ALA A 93 -12.84 9.24 8.15
CA ALA A 93 -12.39 8.07 7.39
C ALA A 93 -11.33 8.44 6.34
N GLU A 94 -11.49 9.54 5.62
CA GLU A 94 -10.53 10.00 4.60
C GLU A 94 -9.17 10.35 5.21
N GLN A 95 -9.16 11.00 6.37
CA GLN A 95 -7.94 11.35 7.09
C GLN A 95 -7.20 10.09 7.59
N ILE A 96 -7.96 9.10 8.06
CA ILE A 96 -7.41 7.79 8.47
C ILE A 96 -6.79 7.08 7.25
N GLU A 97 -7.41 7.17 6.07
CA GLU A 97 -6.87 6.62 4.82
C GLU A 97 -5.54 7.27 4.44
N LEU A 98 -5.44 8.60 4.55
CA LEU A 98 -4.19 9.32 4.26
C LEU A 98 -3.06 8.91 5.21
N LEU A 99 -3.37 8.74 6.51
CA LEU A 99 -2.38 8.25 7.47
C LEU A 99 -2.03 6.77 7.22
N ALA A 100 -3.00 5.94 6.80
CA ALA A 100 -2.74 4.55 6.46
C ALA A 100 -1.86 4.41 5.21
N ALA A 101 -1.96 5.36 4.26
CA ALA A 101 -1.13 5.40 3.06
C ALA A 101 0.37 5.52 3.39
N THR A 102 0.74 6.31 4.40
CA THR A 102 2.13 6.48 4.84
C THR A 102 2.75 5.20 5.42
N GLY A 103 1.94 4.16 5.63
CA GLY A 103 2.42 2.82 5.93
C GLY A 103 3.44 2.31 4.92
N PHE A 104 3.43 2.82 3.67
CA PHE A 104 4.47 2.58 2.68
C PHE A 104 5.89 2.80 3.23
N LEU A 105 6.09 3.91 3.94
CA LEU A 105 7.40 4.28 4.52
C LEU A 105 7.86 3.33 5.63
N ARG A 106 6.94 2.54 6.18
CA ARG A 106 7.19 1.55 7.25
C ARG A 106 7.39 0.12 6.71
N MET A 107 7.25 -0.10 5.40
CA MET A 107 7.39 -1.44 4.82
C MET A 107 8.86 -1.86 4.66
N GLY A 108 9.79 -0.92 4.65
CA GLY A 108 11.22 -1.22 4.68
C GLY A 108 11.66 -1.91 5.99
N VAL A 109 12.86 -2.48 5.96
CA VAL A 109 13.48 -3.05 7.18
C VAL A 109 13.64 -1.95 8.21
N ASP A 110 12.97 -2.09 9.35
CA ASP A 110 13.10 -1.17 10.47
C ASP A 110 14.23 -1.62 11.39
N GLY A 111 15.40 -0.97 11.24
CA GLY A 111 16.56 -1.25 12.08
C GLY A 111 16.35 -0.93 13.57
N THR A 112 15.31 -0.15 13.91
CA THR A 112 14.99 0.16 15.32
C THR A 112 14.23 -0.97 16.00
N ALA A 113 13.48 -1.78 15.24
CA ALA A 113 12.77 -2.95 15.77
C ALA A 113 13.73 -4.06 16.23
N ALA A 114 14.93 -4.10 15.68
CA ALA A 114 15.98 -5.07 16.06
C ALA A 114 16.68 -4.74 17.38
N GLY A 115 16.27 -3.68 18.10
CA GLY A 115 16.90 -3.26 19.37
C GLY A 115 18.32 -2.71 19.19
N GLY A 116 18.73 -2.42 17.97
CA GLY A 116 20.01 -1.86 17.63
C GLY A 116 19.86 -0.48 16.99
N GLU A 117 20.34 0.53 17.66
CA GLU A 117 20.58 1.86 17.09
C GLU A 117 21.79 1.82 16.12
N ASP A 118 21.89 0.78 15.27
CA ASP A 118 22.96 0.75 14.28
C ASP A 118 22.64 1.73 13.14
N PRO A 119 23.33 2.88 13.06
CA PRO A 119 23.11 3.88 12.03
C PRO A 119 23.28 3.32 10.61
N LEU A 120 24.00 2.21 10.44
CA LEU A 120 24.20 1.54 9.16
C LEU A 120 22.91 0.85 8.69
N VAL A 121 22.16 0.22 9.59
CA VAL A 121 20.91 -0.48 9.26
C VAL A 121 19.83 0.54 8.92
N VAL A 122 19.71 1.61 9.69
CA VAL A 122 18.78 2.72 9.42
C VAL A 122 19.09 3.37 8.06
N ASN A 123 20.36 3.60 7.75
CA ASN A 123 20.80 4.22 6.51
C ASN A 123 20.60 3.30 5.28
N GLN A 124 20.73 1.98 5.45
CA GLN A 124 20.43 1.02 4.38
C GLN A 124 18.92 0.92 4.11
N GLY A 125 18.08 1.00 5.14
CA GLY A 125 16.64 1.07 5.00
C GLY A 125 16.19 2.32 4.22
N LEU A 126 16.70 3.49 4.60
CA LEU A 126 16.42 4.74 3.90
C LEU A 126 16.91 4.74 2.44
N LYS A 127 18.06 4.13 2.15
CA LYS A 127 18.57 4.02 0.77
C LYS A 127 17.73 3.10 -0.12
N ARG A 128 17.10 2.06 0.45
CA ARG A 128 16.18 1.18 -0.31
C ARG A 128 14.85 1.84 -0.65
N VAL A 129 14.39 2.77 0.18
CA VAL A 129 13.17 3.56 -0.07
C VAL A 129 13.43 4.68 -1.09
N ALA A 130 14.68 5.16 -1.19
CA ALA A 130 15.08 6.25 -2.07
C ALA A 130 15.62 5.79 -3.44
N ALA A 131 15.79 4.49 -3.67
CA ALA A 131 16.29 3.89 -4.92
C ALA A 131 15.18 3.27 -5.75
#